data_fb619bdb564bb32fb2ccf3ff978eb3a0
#
_entry.id   fb619bdb564bb32fb2ccf3ff978eb3a0
#
_cell.length_a   1.000
_cell.length_b   1.000
_cell.length_c   1.000
_cell.angle_alpha   90.00
_cell.angle_beta   90.00
_cell.angle_gamma   90.00
#
_symmetry.space_group_name_H-M   'P 1'
#
loop_
_entity.id
_entity.type
_entity.pdbx_description
1 polymer ?
#
loop_
_entity_poly.entity_id
_entity_poly.type
_entity_poly.pdbx_seq_one_letter_code
_entity_poly.pdbx_strand_id
1 'polypeptide(L)'
;VSALSGQSSVGFKGGASRAFPAVEDRRVLPRPLRRIVRFAVSLATGRVHIPRHIGTVSTFAFMGVVGLYGMSVGGHGVVVSQAVTASAGFAIEDVRVSGNDQTSEIDILQLLGLDGTTSLVALDIEAARKKLSDLPWVEYAEVRKVYPKTIEVTLRERKAFGIWQHGDELSLIERNGAIIGPLRDGKFASLPLFVGRDAETRAAAFVEELSGWPELGNRVRAYVRVAGRRWDLHLDNGVVLKLPEQGVQNALSVLSRLEAEQGLLERDIAAVDLRLDDRTTIQLSQGALDRRNEVLELRSKALKKAGVRS
;
A
#
# COMPACT_ATOMS: atom_id res chain seq x y z
N VAL A 1 -99.37 11.49 -20.24
CA VAL A 1 -100.74 11.84 -19.96
C VAL A 1 -100.79 12.61 -18.67
N SER A 2 -101.11 13.96 -18.83
CA SER A 2 -101.95 14.88 -18.04
C SER A 2 -101.60 15.02 -16.56
N ALA A 3 -101.29 16.13 -16.09
CA ALA A 3 -101.84 17.51 -16.12
C ALA A 3 -102.43 17.88 -14.76
N LEU A 4 -102.17 19.13 -14.45
CA LEU A 4 -102.99 20.13 -13.72
C LEU A 4 -102.53 20.31 -12.22
N SER A 5 -101.90 21.41 -11.95
CA SER A 5 -102.42 22.79 -11.74
C SER A 5 -103.01 23.05 -10.38
N GLY A 6 -102.54 24.06 -9.71
CA GLY A 6 -103.20 24.63 -8.54
C GLY A 6 -102.37 25.73 -7.87
N GLN A 7 -102.57 26.97 -8.35
CA GLN A 7 -102.17 28.21 -7.71
C GLN A 7 -102.86 28.38 -6.35
N SER A 8 -102.12 28.96 -5.40
CA SER A 8 -102.73 30.03 -4.58
C SER A 8 -101.67 30.87 -3.90
N SER A 9 -101.61 32.10 -4.23
CA SER A 9 -100.91 33.21 -3.63
C SER A 9 -101.56 33.60 -2.31
N VAL A 10 -100.71 33.78 -1.23
CA VAL A 10 -101.03 34.79 -0.21
C VAL A 10 -99.74 35.44 0.25
N GLY A 11 -99.62 36.69 0.00
CA GLY A 11 -98.54 37.53 0.50
C GLY A 11 -98.77 37.84 1.98
N PHE A 12 -97.73 38.03 2.71
CA PHE A 12 -97.70 38.89 3.85
C PHE A 12 -96.30 39.52 4.12
N LYS A 13 -96.36 40.76 4.47
CA LYS A 13 -95.39 41.82 4.70
C LYS A 13 -94.26 41.46 5.72
N GLY A 14 -93.09 42.01 5.45
CA GLY A 14 -92.31 42.90 6.33
C GLY A 14 -91.76 42.33 7.63
N GLY A 15 -90.47 42.27 7.76
CA GLY A 15 -89.84 42.08 9.05
C GLY A 15 -88.33 42.11 8.97
N ALA A 16 -87.80 43.26 9.29
CA ALA A 16 -86.44 43.54 9.86
C ALA A 16 -85.26 42.60 9.54
N SER A 17 -84.37 43.14 8.80
CA SER A 17 -82.96 42.71 8.63
C SER A 17 -82.32 42.60 10.02
N ARG A 18 -82.02 41.41 10.46
CA ARG A 18 -81.03 41.15 11.51
C ARG A 18 -79.71 40.78 10.83
N ALA A 19 -78.72 41.69 10.93
CA ALA A 19 -77.34 41.41 10.59
C ALA A 19 -76.82 40.23 11.44
N PHE A 20 -76.41 39.16 10.79
CA PHE A 20 -75.64 38.08 11.41
C PHE A 20 -74.23 38.58 11.59
N PRO A 21 -73.57 38.35 12.79
CA PRO A 21 -72.19 38.72 12.99
C PRO A 21 -71.26 37.82 12.09
N ALA A 22 -70.28 38.45 11.52
CA ALA A 22 -69.24 37.84 10.71
C ALA A 22 -68.67 36.61 11.41
N VAL A 23 -68.66 35.49 10.73
CA VAL A 23 -67.99 34.25 11.17
C VAL A 23 -66.50 34.54 11.13
N GLU A 24 -65.89 34.71 12.33
CA GLU A 24 -64.45 34.72 12.49
C GLU A 24 -63.85 33.47 11.87
N ASP A 25 -62.94 33.69 10.91
CA ASP A 25 -62.20 32.69 10.23
C ASP A 25 -61.26 31.93 11.22
N ARG A 26 -61.85 30.93 11.88
CA ARG A 26 -61.11 30.05 12.79
C ARG A 26 -60.14 29.22 11.93
N ARG A 27 -58.85 29.61 11.94
CA ARG A 27 -57.78 28.86 11.34
C ARG A 27 -57.85 27.40 11.79
N VAL A 28 -58.27 26.57 10.85
CA VAL A 28 -58.46 25.14 11.09
C VAL A 28 -57.10 24.46 10.99
N LEU A 29 -56.58 23.95 12.10
CA LEU A 29 -55.33 23.19 12.12
C LEU A 29 -55.28 22.06 11.08
N PRO A 30 -54.17 21.86 10.42
CA PRO A 30 -54.00 20.76 9.44
C PRO A 30 -54.32 19.40 10.05
N ARG A 31 -54.84 18.49 9.25
CA ARG A 31 -55.33 17.17 9.67
C ARG A 31 -54.40 16.37 10.60
N PRO A 32 -53.03 16.32 10.39
CA PRO A 32 -52.16 15.58 11.30
C PRO A 32 -52.10 16.25 12.70
N LEU A 33 -52.04 17.57 12.80
CA LEU A 33 -51.98 18.32 14.04
C LEU A 33 -53.28 18.18 14.89
N ARG A 34 -54.44 18.08 14.23
CA ARG A 34 -55.71 17.81 14.93
C ARG A 34 -55.71 16.45 15.65
N ARG A 35 -55.05 15.42 15.07
CA ARG A 35 -54.95 14.12 15.70
C ARG A 35 -54.09 14.21 16.97
N ILE A 36 -52.96 14.92 16.91
CA ILE A 36 -52.04 15.13 18.03
C ILE A 36 -52.73 15.93 19.16
N VAL A 37 -53.38 17.05 18.81
CA VAL A 37 -54.10 17.91 19.77
C VAL A 37 -55.28 17.16 20.42
N ARG A 38 -56.09 16.40 19.62
CA ARG A 38 -57.13 15.56 20.20
C ARG A 38 -56.60 14.49 21.15
N PHE A 39 -55.45 13.87 20.79
CA PHE A 39 -54.83 12.89 21.65
C PHE A 39 -54.31 13.53 22.93
N ALA A 40 -53.66 14.69 22.85
CA ALA A 40 -53.21 15.43 24.04
C ALA A 40 -54.37 15.89 24.93
N VAL A 41 -55.48 16.40 24.37
CA VAL A 41 -56.67 16.79 25.11
C VAL A 41 -57.38 15.56 25.73
N SER A 42 -57.41 14.40 25.03
CA SER A 42 -57.98 13.17 25.59
C SER A 42 -57.14 12.61 26.72
N LEU A 43 -55.79 12.79 26.69
CA LEU A 43 -54.91 12.46 27.79
C LEU A 43 -55.17 13.36 29.03
N ALA A 44 -55.30 14.71 28.80
CA ALA A 44 -55.52 15.70 29.85
C ALA A 44 -56.88 15.57 30.52
N THR A 45 -57.90 15.08 29.80
CA THR A 45 -59.28 14.92 30.31
C THR A 45 -59.56 13.53 30.89
N GLY A 46 -58.54 12.62 30.99
CA GLY A 46 -58.67 11.31 31.60
C GLY A 46 -59.64 10.35 30.88
N ARG A 47 -60.05 10.64 29.64
CA ARG A 47 -61.01 9.83 28.84
C ARG A 47 -60.35 8.76 27.97
N VAL A 48 -59.06 8.54 28.15
CA VAL A 48 -58.32 7.49 27.40
C VAL A 48 -58.39 6.21 28.19
N HIS A 49 -58.99 5.18 27.63
CA HIS A 49 -58.88 3.82 28.13
C HIS A 49 -57.43 3.37 27.96
N ILE A 50 -56.63 3.48 29.02
CA ILE A 50 -55.23 3.06 28.99
C ILE A 50 -55.19 1.55 29.14
N PRO A 51 -54.79 0.79 28.11
CA PRO A 51 -54.66 -0.67 28.24
C PRO A 51 -53.68 -1.00 29.37
N ARG A 52 -54.05 -2.00 30.19
CA ARG A 52 -53.27 -2.39 31.38
C ARG A 52 -51.76 -2.60 31.14
N HIS A 53 -51.35 -2.84 29.89
CA HIS A 53 -49.97 -3.10 29.52
C HIS A 53 -49.24 -1.89 28.88
N ILE A 54 -49.87 -0.69 28.76
CA ILE A 54 -49.23 0.45 28.07
C ILE A 54 -48.00 0.95 28.86
N GLY A 55 -48.03 0.84 30.18
CA GLY A 55 -46.87 1.19 31.02
C GLY A 55 -45.67 0.29 30.75
N THR A 56 -45.91 -1.03 30.70
CA THR A 56 -44.85 -1.99 30.40
C THR A 56 -44.30 -1.83 29.01
N VAL A 57 -45.18 -1.65 27.98
CA VAL A 57 -44.76 -1.41 26.59
C VAL A 57 -43.96 -0.11 26.47
N SER A 58 -44.41 0.97 27.13
CA SER A 58 -43.68 2.25 27.12
C SER A 58 -42.31 2.15 27.80
N THR A 59 -42.23 1.40 28.91
CA THR A 59 -40.94 1.17 29.59
C THR A 59 -39.96 0.40 28.72
N PHE A 60 -40.42 -0.67 28.04
CA PHE A 60 -39.57 -1.41 27.11
C PHE A 60 -39.20 -0.59 25.87
N ALA A 61 -40.12 0.21 25.34
CA ALA A 61 -39.83 1.12 24.21
C ALA A 61 -38.79 2.19 24.63
N PHE A 62 -38.96 2.77 25.81
CA PHE A 62 -38.01 3.76 26.38
C PHE A 62 -36.63 3.14 26.61
N MET A 63 -36.56 1.95 27.24
CA MET A 63 -35.30 1.23 27.41
C MET A 63 -34.65 0.88 26.08
N GLY A 64 -35.46 0.50 25.08
CA GLY A 64 -34.98 0.25 23.73
C GLY A 64 -34.35 1.49 23.06
N VAL A 65 -35.03 2.66 23.16
CA VAL A 65 -34.53 3.94 22.64
C VAL A 65 -33.27 4.39 23.38
N VAL A 66 -33.25 4.31 24.72
CA VAL A 66 -32.06 4.65 25.51
C VAL A 66 -30.90 3.69 25.22
N GLY A 67 -31.18 2.39 25.08
CA GLY A 67 -30.19 1.41 24.70
C GLY A 67 -29.59 1.69 23.32
N LEU A 68 -30.41 1.96 22.29
CA LEU A 68 -29.98 2.34 20.96
C LEU A 68 -29.19 3.65 20.95
N TYR A 69 -29.65 4.63 21.72
CA TYR A 69 -28.94 5.90 21.87
C TYR A 69 -27.56 5.70 22.53
N GLY A 70 -27.53 4.96 23.65
CA GLY A 70 -26.28 4.63 24.35
C GLY A 70 -25.29 3.85 23.45
N MET A 71 -25.82 2.94 22.64
CA MET A 71 -25.04 2.20 21.63
C MET A 71 -24.45 3.11 20.55
N SER A 72 -25.24 4.08 20.09
CA SER A 72 -24.77 5.00 19.03
C SER A 72 -23.72 5.98 19.54
N VAL A 73 -23.90 6.52 20.76
CA VAL A 73 -22.95 7.46 21.37
C VAL A 73 -21.71 6.75 21.92
N GLY A 74 -21.87 5.52 22.44
CA GLY A 74 -20.76 4.71 22.97
C GLY A 74 -19.92 4.00 21.93
N GLY A 75 -20.23 4.11 20.64
CA GLY A 75 -19.48 3.43 19.55
C GLY A 75 -19.63 1.91 19.54
N HIS A 76 -20.48 1.32 20.40
CA HIS A 76 -20.64 -0.13 20.53
C HIS A 76 -21.54 -0.76 19.44
N GLY A 77 -22.08 0.04 18.52
CA GLY A 77 -22.94 -0.43 17.44
C GLY A 77 -22.26 -1.45 16.55
N VAL A 78 -20.98 -1.26 16.26
CA VAL A 78 -20.18 -2.19 15.44
C VAL A 78 -19.98 -3.53 16.17
N VAL A 79 -19.63 -3.49 17.46
CA VAL A 79 -19.38 -4.73 18.24
C VAL A 79 -20.64 -5.56 18.37
N VAL A 80 -21.79 -4.93 18.61
CA VAL A 80 -23.07 -5.65 18.71
C VAL A 80 -23.53 -6.19 17.36
N SER A 81 -23.37 -5.41 16.29
CA SER A 81 -23.69 -5.91 14.93
C SER A 81 -22.79 -7.09 14.54
N GLN A 82 -21.51 -7.07 14.91
CA GLN A 82 -20.60 -8.19 14.72
C GLN A 82 -21.05 -9.43 15.49
N ALA A 83 -21.37 -9.29 16.76
CA ALA A 83 -21.83 -10.41 17.59
C ALA A 83 -23.13 -11.04 17.08
N VAL A 84 -24.10 -10.21 16.66
CA VAL A 84 -25.38 -10.68 16.11
C VAL A 84 -25.18 -11.37 14.76
N THR A 85 -24.39 -10.81 13.87
CA THR A 85 -24.15 -11.40 12.54
C THR A 85 -23.26 -12.62 12.62
N ALA A 86 -22.29 -12.67 13.53
CA ALA A 86 -21.47 -13.86 13.78
C ALA A 86 -22.33 -15.02 14.30
N SER A 87 -23.24 -14.76 15.26
CA SER A 87 -24.18 -15.78 15.79
C SER A 87 -25.21 -16.25 14.75
N ALA A 88 -25.50 -15.42 13.74
CA ALA A 88 -26.36 -15.77 12.62
C ALA A 88 -25.65 -16.64 11.54
N GLY A 89 -24.42 -17.08 11.78
CA GLY A 89 -23.67 -17.96 10.88
C GLY A 89 -22.79 -17.25 9.86
N PHE A 90 -22.50 -15.96 10.06
CA PHE A 90 -21.58 -15.18 9.22
C PHE A 90 -20.23 -14.95 9.90
N ALA A 91 -19.87 -15.74 10.90
CA ALA A 91 -18.52 -15.76 11.45
C ALA A 91 -17.52 -16.21 10.37
N ILE A 92 -16.36 -15.59 10.33
CA ILE A 92 -15.29 -15.99 9.39
C ILE A 92 -14.68 -17.28 9.92
N GLU A 93 -14.79 -18.36 9.15
CA GLU A 93 -14.26 -19.68 9.51
C GLU A 93 -13.06 -20.06 8.64
N ASP A 94 -13.00 -19.52 7.40
CA ASP A 94 -11.95 -19.84 6.44
C ASP A 94 -11.34 -18.56 5.85
N VAL A 95 -10.01 -18.53 5.81
CA VAL A 95 -9.26 -17.42 5.20
C VAL A 95 -8.29 -18.02 4.20
N ARG A 96 -8.46 -17.69 2.94
CA ARG A 96 -7.61 -18.17 1.86
C ARG A 96 -6.68 -17.04 1.43
N VAL A 97 -5.40 -17.24 1.70
CA VAL A 97 -4.35 -16.30 1.28
C VAL A 97 -3.62 -16.89 0.08
N SER A 98 -3.35 -16.06 -0.91
CA SER A 98 -2.59 -16.43 -2.12
C SER A 98 -1.64 -15.32 -2.53
N GLY A 99 -0.48 -15.71 -3.12
CA GLY A 99 0.52 -14.76 -3.61
C GLY A 99 1.40 -14.14 -2.52
N ASN A 100 1.45 -14.76 -1.34
CA ASN A 100 2.25 -14.36 -0.18
C ASN A 100 3.53 -15.20 -0.08
N ASP A 101 4.60 -14.81 -0.78
CA ASP A 101 5.89 -15.50 -0.74
C ASP A 101 6.78 -15.01 0.42
N GLN A 102 6.71 -13.73 0.74
CA GLN A 102 7.52 -13.05 1.77
C GLN A 102 6.70 -12.67 3.00
N THR A 103 5.41 -12.46 2.85
CA THR A 103 4.51 -12.07 3.92
C THR A 103 3.90 -13.30 4.56
N SER A 104 4.04 -13.43 5.88
CA SER A 104 3.47 -14.57 6.61
C SER A 104 1.92 -14.49 6.62
N GLU A 105 1.26 -15.62 6.41
CA GLU A 105 -0.19 -15.73 6.55
C GLU A 105 -0.65 -15.31 7.96
N ILE A 106 0.13 -15.67 8.99
CA ILE A 106 -0.17 -15.29 10.38
C ILE A 106 -0.15 -13.78 10.56
N ASP A 107 0.84 -13.09 9.97
CA ASP A 107 0.93 -11.63 10.04
C ASP A 107 -0.27 -10.98 9.34
N ILE A 108 -0.72 -11.53 8.23
CA ILE A 108 -1.92 -11.08 7.51
C ILE A 108 -3.16 -11.22 8.38
N LEU A 109 -3.37 -12.38 9.01
CA LEU A 109 -4.51 -12.64 9.89
C LEU A 109 -4.53 -11.71 11.09
N GLN A 110 -3.39 -11.49 11.73
CA GLN A 110 -3.24 -10.57 12.86
C GLN A 110 -3.49 -9.11 12.45
N LEU A 111 -2.95 -8.69 11.31
CA LEU A 111 -3.14 -7.33 10.78
C LEU A 111 -4.60 -7.02 10.48
N LEU A 112 -5.33 -8.02 9.97
CA LEU A 112 -6.75 -7.91 9.68
C LEU A 112 -7.63 -8.04 10.92
N GLY A 113 -7.07 -8.49 12.06
CA GLY A 113 -7.81 -8.72 13.31
C GLY A 113 -8.81 -9.87 13.19
N LEU A 114 -8.45 -10.91 12.43
CA LEU A 114 -9.30 -12.09 12.23
C LEU A 114 -9.03 -13.12 13.33
N ASP A 115 -9.79 -13.02 14.42
CA ASP A 115 -9.67 -13.86 15.61
C ASP A 115 -10.73 -14.98 15.70
N GLY A 116 -11.46 -15.22 14.60
CA GLY A 116 -12.55 -16.21 14.55
C GLY A 116 -13.89 -15.72 15.12
N THR A 117 -13.91 -14.55 15.75
CA THR A 117 -15.15 -13.90 16.24
C THR A 117 -15.66 -12.83 15.27
N THR A 118 -14.85 -12.43 14.32
CA THR A 118 -15.13 -11.37 13.34
C THR A 118 -16.21 -11.83 12.36
N SER A 119 -17.25 -11.00 12.17
CA SER A 119 -18.29 -11.26 11.19
C SER A 119 -17.87 -10.82 9.80
N LEU A 120 -18.10 -11.72 8.82
CA LEU A 120 -17.85 -11.42 7.39
C LEU A 120 -18.65 -10.21 6.90
N VAL A 121 -19.87 -10.00 7.41
CA VAL A 121 -20.74 -8.88 7.02
C VAL A 121 -20.18 -7.57 7.50
N ALA A 122 -19.69 -7.53 8.76
CA ALA A 122 -19.19 -6.32 9.40
C ALA A 122 -17.75 -5.95 9.01
N LEU A 123 -17.00 -6.86 8.36
CA LEU A 123 -15.63 -6.57 7.93
C LEU A 123 -15.62 -5.46 6.86
N ASP A 124 -14.84 -4.43 7.11
CA ASP A 124 -14.57 -3.37 6.13
C ASP A 124 -13.44 -3.80 5.20
N ILE A 125 -13.80 -4.11 3.94
CA ILE A 125 -12.86 -4.58 2.90
C ILE A 125 -11.85 -3.50 2.54
N GLU A 126 -12.29 -2.24 2.44
CA GLU A 126 -11.40 -1.15 2.04
C GLU A 126 -10.35 -0.85 3.11
N ALA A 127 -10.75 -0.87 4.39
CA ALA A 127 -9.82 -0.75 5.49
C ALA A 127 -8.86 -1.95 5.55
N ALA A 128 -9.34 -3.17 5.31
CA ALA A 128 -8.53 -4.38 5.23
C ALA A 128 -7.49 -4.30 4.09
N ARG A 129 -7.95 -3.95 2.88
CA ARG A 129 -7.09 -3.77 1.71
C ARG A 129 -6.01 -2.71 1.95
N LYS A 130 -6.39 -1.57 2.55
CA LYS A 130 -5.44 -0.51 2.86
C LYS A 130 -4.35 -0.99 3.82
N LYS A 131 -4.73 -1.66 4.92
CA LYS A 131 -3.75 -2.21 5.87
C LYS A 131 -2.76 -3.17 5.20
N LEU A 132 -3.25 -4.04 4.30
CA LEU A 132 -2.39 -4.97 3.55
C LEU A 132 -1.48 -4.22 2.58
N SER A 133 -1.97 -3.19 1.92
CA SER A 133 -1.17 -2.37 0.99
C SER A 133 -0.09 -1.52 1.69
N ASP A 134 -0.22 -1.29 3.00
CA ASP A 134 0.77 -0.59 3.82
C ASP A 134 1.95 -1.51 4.21
N LEU A 135 1.86 -2.82 3.95
CA LEU A 135 2.96 -3.76 4.18
C LEU A 135 4.09 -3.53 3.18
N PRO A 136 5.36 -3.53 3.61
CA PRO A 136 6.51 -3.21 2.74
C PRO A 136 6.62 -4.10 1.50
N TRP A 137 6.32 -5.38 1.66
CA TRP A 137 6.41 -6.37 0.58
C TRP A 137 5.21 -6.38 -0.35
N VAL A 138 4.11 -5.73 -0.01
CA VAL A 138 2.88 -5.78 -0.80
C VAL A 138 2.87 -4.66 -1.84
N GLU A 139 2.86 -5.04 -3.11
CA GLU A 139 2.64 -4.13 -4.24
C GLU A 139 1.14 -3.87 -4.45
N TYR A 140 0.34 -4.93 -4.35
CA TYR A 140 -1.10 -4.88 -4.55
C TYR A 140 -1.79 -5.91 -3.65
N ALA A 141 -2.91 -5.53 -3.06
CA ALA A 141 -3.75 -6.41 -2.26
C ALA A 141 -5.20 -6.35 -2.73
N GLU A 142 -5.81 -7.50 -2.87
CA GLU A 142 -7.23 -7.67 -3.11
C GLU A 142 -7.85 -8.49 -1.98
N VAL A 143 -8.97 -8.02 -1.43
CA VAL A 143 -9.71 -8.71 -0.39
C VAL A 143 -11.13 -8.91 -0.86
N ARG A 144 -11.60 -10.15 -0.86
CA ARG A 144 -12.94 -10.54 -1.32
C ARG A 144 -13.70 -11.33 -0.26
N LYS A 145 -14.97 -10.99 -0.09
CA LYS A 145 -15.89 -11.79 0.73
C LYS A 145 -16.49 -12.90 -0.11
N VAL A 146 -16.30 -14.13 0.32
CA VAL A 146 -16.93 -15.29 -0.27
C VAL A 146 -17.93 -15.86 0.74
N TYR A 147 -19.18 -15.52 0.52
CA TYR A 147 -20.24 -15.91 1.43
C TYR A 147 -20.41 -17.45 1.47
N PRO A 148 -20.79 -18.04 2.63
CA PRO A 148 -21.20 -17.31 3.85
C PRO A 148 -20.07 -16.99 4.85
N LYS A 149 -18.87 -17.62 4.76
CA LYS A 149 -17.91 -17.68 5.88
C LYS A 149 -16.44 -17.50 5.50
N THR A 150 -16.13 -17.27 4.22
CA THR A 150 -14.76 -17.26 3.70
C THR A 150 -14.32 -15.85 3.29
N ILE A 151 -13.07 -15.53 3.58
CA ILE A 151 -12.37 -14.38 3.01
C ILE A 151 -11.28 -14.89 2.07
N GLU A 152 -11.20 -14.31 0.89
CA GLU A 152 -10.09 -14.50 -0.03
C GLU A 152 -9.23 -13.25 -0.03
N VAL A 153 -7.94 -13.44 0.23
CA VAL A 153 -6.90 -12.41 0.17
C VAL A 153 -5.93 -12.81 -0.93
N THR A 154 -5.84 -11.99 -1.96
CA THR A 154 -4.87 -12.18 -3.04
C THR A 154 -3.86 -11.05 -2.96
N LEU A 155 -2.59 -11.42 -2.80
CA LEU A 155 -1.48 -10.50 -2.75
C LEU A 155 -0.64 -10.59 -4.02
N ARG A 156 -0.11 -9.47 -4.45
CA ARG A 156 1.01 -9.40 -5.37
C ARG A 156 2.16 -8.73 -4.64
N GLU A 157 3.20 -9.50 -4.39
CA GLU A 157 4.36 -9.02 -3.68
C GLU A 157 5.39 -8.37 -4.61
N ARG A 158 6.14 -7.43 -4.05
CA ARG A 158 7.25 -6.74 -4.69
C ARG A 158 8.38 -7.70 -4.96
N LYS A 159 9.09 -7.51 -6.07
CA LYS A 159 10.25 -8.32 -6.43
C LYS A 159 11.53 -7.56 -6.12
N ALA A 160 12.32 -8.10 -5.22
CA ALA A 160 13.64 -7.57 -4.93
C ALA A 160 14.54 -7.68 -6.16
N PHE A 161 15.06 -6.55 -6.62
CA PHE A 161 15.96 -6.43 -7.76
C PHE A 161 17.42 -6.36 -7.32
N GLY A 162 17.69 -5.73 -6.17
CA GLY A 162 19.02 -5.56 -5.64
C GLY A 162 19.02 -5.06 -4.20
N ILE A 163 20.22 -4.96 -3.65
CA ILE A 163 20.48 -4.39 -2.34
C ILE A 163 21.06 -3.00 -2.55
N TRP A 164 20.50 -2.00 -1.91
CA TRP A 164 21.02 -0.64 -1.93
C TRP A 164 21.68 -0.30 -0.61
N GLN A 165 22.95 0.13 -0.68
CA GLN A 165 23.71 0.64 0.45
C GLN A 165 23.75 2.16 0.42
N HIS A 166 23.20 2.77 1.46
CA HIS A 166 23.25 4.22 1.70
C HIS A 166 23.78 4.49 3.11
N GLY A 167 25.02 4.95 3.18
CA GLY A 167 25.72 5.01 4.46
C GLY A 167 25.94 3.60 5.03
N ASP A 168 25.50 3.38 6.25
CA ASP A 168 25.59 2.08 6.94
C ASP A 168 24.34 1.20 6.78
N GLU A 169 23.32 1.71 6.11
CA GLU A 169 22.06 1.00 5.92
C GLU A 169 22.03 0.21 4.62
N LEU A 170 21.53 -1.03 4.72
CA LEU A 170 21.27 -1.92 3.59
C LEU A 170 19.76 -2.10 3.43
N SER A 171 19.24 -1.75 2.26
CA SER A 171 17.83 -1.88 1.93
C SER A 171 17.63 -2.69 0.66
N LEU A 172 16.55 -3.45 0.59
CA LEU A 172 16.11 -4.10 -0.64
C LEU A 172 15.38 -3.10 -1.53
N ILE A 173 15.67 -3.13 -2.81
CA ILE A 173 15.06 -2.25 -3.82
C ILE A 173 14.40 -3.05 -4.94
N GLU A 174 13.33 -2.49 -5.49
CA GLU A 174 12.71 -2.93 -6.72
C GLU A 174 13.46 -2.41 -7.96
N ARG A 175 13.13 -2.94 -9.14
CA ARG A 175 13.69 -2.49 -10.42
C ARG A 175 13.42 -1.01 -10.73
N ASN A 176 12.33 -0.45 -10.24
CA ASN A 176 11.98 0.97 -10.38
C ASN A 176 12.72 1.90 -9.40
N GLY A 177 13.54 1.33 -8.48
CA GLY A 177 14.25 2.05 -7.43
C GLY A 177 13.47 2.24 -6.14
N ALA A 178 12.24 1.74 -6.05
CA ALA A 178 11.46 1.83 -4.82
C ALA A 178 12.07 0.94 -3.74
N ILE A 179 12.12 1.48 -2.52
CA ILE A 179 12.64 0.74 -1.36
C ILE A 179 11.54 -0.19 -0.85
N ILE A 180 11.86 -1.48 -0.74
CA ILE A 180 10.97 -2.49 -0.14
C ILE A 180 11.09 -2.44 1.39
N GLY A 181 12.32 -2.45 1.89
CA GLY A 181 12.61 -2.45 3.32
C GLY A 181 14.05 -2.81 3.63
N PRO A 182 14.44 -2.81 4.92
CA PRO A 182 15.81 -3.15 5.32
C PRO A 182 16.13 -4.61 5.00
N LEU A 183 17.39 -4.86 4.61
CA LEU A 183 17.89 -6.22 4.43
C LEU A 183 18.00 -6.91 5.79
N ARG A 184 17.13 -7.89 6.04
CA ARG A 184 17.14 -8.68 7.28
C ARG A 184 17.55 -10.13 7.05
N ASP A 185 17.23 -10.67 5.87
CA ASP A 185 17.40 -12.08 5.55
C ASP A 185 18.58 -12.33 4.64
N GLY A 186 19.39 -13.33 4.97
CA GLY A 186 20.51 -13.77 4.15
C GLY A 186 20.12 -14.35 2.78
N LYS A 187 18.85 -14.70 2.56
CA LYS A 187 18.35 -15.23 1.29
C LYS A 187 18.52 -14.26 0.10
N PHE A 188 18.62 -12.97 0.38
CA PHE A 188 18.82 -11.93 -0.62
C PHE A 188 20.29 -11.56 -0.83
N ALA A 189 21.24 -12.19 -0.12
CA ALA A 189 22.67 -11.87 -0.20
C ALA A 189 23.29 -12.13 -1.59
N SER A 190 22.62 -12.90 -2.45
CA SER A 190 23.06 -13.15 -3.83
C SER A 190 22.65 -12.03 -4.81
N LEU A 191 21.79 -11.10 -4.39
CA LEU A 191 21.40 -9.99 -5.23
C LEU A 191 22.56 -9.01 -5.42
N PRO A 192 22.61 -8.29 -6.57
CA PRO A 192 23.63 -7.28 -6.81
C PRO A 192 23.53 -6.15 -5.78
N LEU A 193 24.68 -5.67 -5.33
CA LEU A 193 24.81 -4.57 -4.40
C LEU A 193 25.01 -3.25 -5.16
N PHE A 194 24.15 -2.27 -4.90
CA PHE A 194 24.23 -0.92 -5.42
C PHE A 194 24.62 0.03 -4.29
N VAL A 195 25.71 0.78 -4.45
CA VAL A 195 26.27 1.62 -3.40
C VAL A 195 26.27 3.09 -3.83
N GLY A 196 25.86 3.95 -2.94
CA GLY A 196 25.98 5.41 -3.10
C GLY A 196 24.66 6.11 -3.34
N ARG A 197 24.75 7.45 -3.44
CA ARG A 197 23.57 8.30 -3.63
C ARG A 197 22.96 8.09 -5.00
N ASP A 198 21.63 8.04 -5.06
CA ASP A 198 20.83 7.87 -6.26
C ASP A 198 21.16 6.57 -7.05
N ALA A 199 21.88 5.62 -6.39
CA ALA A 199 22.20 4.35 -7.02
C ALA A 199 20.94 3.51 -7.26
N GLU A 200 19.98 3.55 -6.32
CA GLU A 200 18.72 2.82 -6.36
C GLU A 200 17.87 3.18 -7.61
N THR A 201 17.81 4.47 -7.94
CA THR A 201 16.98 4.96 -9.05
C THR A 201 17.64 4.73 -10.42
N ARG A 202 18.96 4.56 -10.46
CA ARG A 202 19.74 4.39 -11.68
C ARG A 202 20.20 2.95 -11.93
N ALA A 203 20.04 2.08 -10.93
CA ALA A 203 20.50 0.69 -10.97
C ALA A 203 19.98 -0.08 -12.19
N ALA A 204 18.67 -0.06 -12.39
CA ALA A 204 18.03 -0.84 -13.46
C ALA A 204 18.48 -0.39 -14.86
N ALA A 205 18.55 0.92 -15.10
CA ALA A 205 18.99 1.47 -16.37
C ALA A 205 20.45 1.10 -16.66
N PHE A 206 21.30 1.14 -15.63
CA PHE A 206 22.72 0.79 -15.80
C PHE A 206 22.92 -0.72 -16.00
N VAL A 207 22.19 -1.57 -15.29
CA VAL A 207 22.22 -3.03 -15.53
C VAL A 207 21.73 -3.37 -16.93
N GLU A 208 20.72 -2.66 -17.44
CA GLU A 208 20.27 -2.80 -18.81
C GLU A 208 21.34 -2.37 -19.82
N GLU A 209 22.07 -1.29 -19.54
CA GLU A 209 23.22 -0.85 -20.35
C GLU A 209 24.31 -1.93 -20.43
N LEU A 210 24.50 -2.70 -19.33
CA LEU A 210 25.44 -3.82 -19.28
C LEU A 210 24.94 -5.10 -19.96
N SER A 211 23.68 -5.18 -20.35
CA SER A 211 23.09 -6.39 -20.94
C SER A 211 23.79 -6.85 -22.23
N GLY A 212 24.45 -5.92 -22.94
CA GLY A 212 25.31 -6.23 -24.10
C GLY A 212 26.59 -7.01 -23.75
N TRP A 213 26.95 -7.11 -22.47
CA TRP A 213 28.13 -7.81 -21.96
C TRP A 213 27.78 -8.79 -20.83
N PRO A 214 27.07 -9.88 -21.14
CA PRO A 214 26.54 -10.78 -20.12
C PRO A 214 27.65 -11.48 -19.30
N GLU A 215 28.78 -11.78 -19.90
CA GLU A 215 29.94 -12.39 -19.23
C GLU A 215 30.48 -11.47 -18.13
N LEU A 216 30.61 -10.18 -18.43
CA LEU A 216 31.01 -9.18 -17.47
C LEU A 216 29.93 -8.99 -16.39
N GLY A 217 28.66 -8.82 -16.80
CA GLY A 217 27.53 -8.60 -15.89
C GLY A 217 27.40 -9.67 -14.82
N ASN A 218 27.62 -10.95 -15.19
CA ASN A 218 27.56 -12.09 -14.27
C ASN A 218 28.69 -12.08 -13.22
N ARG A 219 29.79 -11.39 -13.50
CA ARG A 219 30.94 -11.27 -12.58
C ARG A 219 30.82 -10.09 -11.64
N VAL A 220 29.94 -9.13 -11.91
CA VAL A 220 29.78 -7.93 -11.05
C VAL A 220 29.05 -8.30 -9.75
N ARG A 221 29.69 -8.00 -8.64
CA ARG A 221 29.11 -8.17 -7.28
C ARG A 221 28.57 -6.88 -6.72
N ALA A 222 29.24 -5.76 -7.01
CA ALA A 222 28.78 -4.46 -6.56
C ALA A 222 28.95 -3.38 -7.62
N TYR A 223 27.97 -2.51 -7.66
CA TYR A 223 27.89 -1.33 -8.52
C TYR A 223 28.00 -0.10 -7.65
N VAL A 224 29.13 0.61 -7.68
CA VAL A 224 29.37 1.78 -6.84
C VAL A 224 29.15 3.05 -7.64
N ARG A 225 28.15 3.83 -7.28
CA ARG A 225 27.86 5.10 -7.91
C ARG A 225 28.70 6.21 -7.30
N VAL A 226 29.77 6.58 -7.96
CA VAL A 226 30.75 7.58 -7.47
C VAL A 226 30.27 8.99 -7.77
N ALA A 227 30.12 9.80 -6.71
CA ALA A 227 29.68 11.19 -6.77
C ALA A 227 28.35 11.42 -7.52
N GLY A 228 27.48 10.40 -7.58
CA GLY A 228 26.19 10.45 -8.30
C GLY A 228 26.32 10.55 -9.83
N ARG A 229 27.50 10.31 -10.43
CA ARG A 229 27.77 10.53 -11.85
C ARG A 229 28.19 9.30 -12.62
N ARG A 230 29.23 8.59 -12.16
CA ARG A 230 29.81 7.44 -12.83
C ARG A 230 29.66 6.17 -12.01
N TRP A 231 29.90 5.03 -12.65
CA TRP A 231 29.87 3.75 -11.99
C TRP A 231 31.27 3.14 -11.94
N ASP A 232 31.61 2.60 -10.79
CA ASP A 232 32.72 1.68 -10.60
C ASP A 232 32.14 0.29 -10.34
N LEU A 233 32.61 -0.74 -11.07
CA LEU A 233 32.13 -2.12 -10.95
C LEU A 233 33.13 -2.93 -10.14
N HIS A 234 32.66 -3.58 -9.10
CA HIS A 234 33.47 -4.50 -8.31
C HIS A 234 33.15 -5.93 -8.73
N LEU A 235 34.16 -6.64 -9.27
CA LEU A 235 34.00 -7.99 -9.74
C LEU A 235 34.16 -9.03 -8.63
N ASP A 236 33.79 -10.27 -8.92
CA ASP A 236 33.84 -11.41 -8.00
C ASP A 236 35.27 -11.80 -7.58
N ASN A 237 36.27 -11.50 -8.43
CA ASN A 237 37.69 -11.71 -8.17
C ASN A 237 38.40 -10.51 -7.47
N GLY A 238 37.61 -9.47 -7.09
CA GLY A 238 38.13 -8.28 -6.41
C GLY A 238 38.65 -7.17 -7.32
N VAL A 239 38.67 -7.37 -8.65
CA VAL A 239 39.05 -6.33 -9.60
C VAL A 239 38.00 -5.23 -9.64
N VAL A 240 38.44 -3.97 -9.66
CA VAL A 240 37.57 -2.80 -9.77
C VAL A 240 37.71 -2.19 -11.17
N LEU A 241 36.59 -2.09 -11.87
CA LEU A 241 36.51 -1.39 -13.17
C LEU A 241 35.99 0.02 -12.93
N LYS A 242 36.77 1.04 -13.25
CA LYS A 242 36.37 2.43 -13.15
C LYS A 242 35.89 2.93 -14.49
N LEU A 243 34.57 3.14 -14.62
CA LEU A 243 33.95 3.55 -15.88
C LEU A 243 33.88 5.07 -16.02
N PRO A 244 33.88 5.59 -17.25
CA PRO A 244 33.66 7.01 -17.53
C PRO A 244 32.23 7.42 -17.18
N GLU A 245 32.02 8.73 -17.07
CA GLU A 245 30.68 9.30 -16.89
C GLU A 245 29.83 9.21 -18.16
N GLN A 246 30.48 9.31 -19.32
CA GLN A 246 29.87 9.21 -20.66
C GLN A 246 30.66 8.22 -21.49
N GLY A 247 30.02 7.62 -22.50
CA GLY A 247 30.69 6.68 -23.39
C GLY A 247 31.01 5.32 -22.76
N VAL A 248 30.22 4.89 -21.77
CA VAL A 248 30.37 3.59 -21.10
C VAL A 248 30.45 2.44 -22.09
N GLN A 249 29.64 2.46 -23.15
CA GLN A 249 29.61 1.45 -24.21
C GLN A 249 30.99 1.29 -24.93
N ASN A 250 31.65 2.42 -25.24
CA ASN A 250 32.97 2.42 -25.84
C ASN A 250 34.01 1.84 -24.87
N ALA A 251 33.96 2.26 -23.59
CA ALA A 251 34.86 1.76 -22.55
C ALA A 251 34.72 0.24 -22.36
N LEU A 252 33.48 -0.26 -22.34
CA LEU A 252 33.22 -1.70 -22.24
C LEU A 252 33.67 -2.48 -23.50
N SER A 253 33.54 -1.89 -24.69
CA SER A 253 34.05 -2.49 -25.93
C SER A 253 35.57 -2.62 -25.92
N VAL A 254 36.28 -1.59 -25.41
CA VAL A 254 37.74 -1.63 -25.23
C VAL A 254 38.12 -2.72 -24.22
N LEU A 255 37.44 -2.77 -23.09
CA LEU A 255 37.66 -3.78 -22.06
C LEU A 255 37.45 -5.20 -22.62
N SER A 256 36.34 -5.44 -23.33
CA SER A 256 36.04 -6.75 -23.91
C SER A 256 37.11 -7.22 -24.89
N ARG A 257 37.64 -6.29 -25.69
CA ARG A 257 38.76 -6.58 -26.59
C ARG A 257 40.02 -6.96 -25.80
N LEU A 258 40.39 -6.19 -24.78
CA LEU A 258 41.55 -6.47 -23.96
C LEU A 258 41.40 -7.80 -23.21
N GLU A 259 40.19 -8.11 -22.76
CA GLU A 259 39.90 -9.41 -22.13
C GLU A 259 40.07 -10.57 -23.14
N ALA A 260 39.50 -10.46 -24.35
CA ALA A 260 39.60 -11.49 -25.39
C ALA A 260 41.02 -11.72 -25.84
N GLU A 261 41.81 -10.64 -26.02
CA GLU A 261 43.18 -10.71 -26.51
C GLU A 261 44.20 -11.14 -25.46
N GLN A 262 43.99 -10.74 -24.23
CA GLN A 262 45.02 -10.80 -23.20
C GLN A 262 44.60 -11.46 -21.88
N GLY A 263 43.31 -11.81 -21.69
CA GLY A 263 42.77 -12.33 -20.43
C GLY A 263 43.04 -11.35 -19.27
N LEU A 264 42.76 -10.05 -19.50
CA LEU A 264 43.15 -8.98 -18.61
C LEU A 264 42.58 -9.14 -17.19
N LEU A 265 41.33 -9.55 -17.11
CA LEU A 265 40.60 -9.65 -15.82
C LEU A 265 41.00 -10.88 -15.01
N GLU A 266 41.71 -11.82 -15.60
CA GLU A 266 42.28 -13.01 -14.90
C GLU A 266 43.69 -12.76 -14.36
N ARG A 267 44.27 -11.60 -14.68
CA ARG A 267 45.62 -11.24 -14.20
C ARG A 267 45.53 -10.72 -12.75
N ASP A 268 46.73 -10.73 -12.11
CA ASP A 268 46.88 -10.21 -10.74
C ASP A 268 46.88 -8.68 -10.73
N ILE A 269 45.68 -8.11 -10.91
CA ILE A 269 45.41 -6.68 -10.99
C ILE A 269 44.40 -6.27 -9.94
N ALA A 270 44.49 -5.02 -9.48
CA ALA A 270 43.56 -4.46 -8.52
C ALA A 270 42.46 -3.63 -9.21
N ALA A 271 42.79 -2.89 -10.27
CA ALA A 271 41.79 -2.10 -10.98
C ALA A 271 42.17 -1.87 -12.45
N VAL A 272 41.12 -1.66 -13.27
CA VAL A 272 41.21 -1.16 -14.63
C VAL A 272 40.50 0.17 -14.71
N ASP A 273 41.21 1.22 -15.06
CA ASP A 273 40.67 2.57 -15.18
C ASP A 273 40.40 2.90 -16.66
N LEU A 274 39.11 2.99 -16.98
CA LEU A 274 38.58 3.25 -18.33
C LEU A 274 37.99 4.65 -18.45
N ARG A 275 38.27 5.55 -17.48
CA ARG A 275 37.67 6.88 -17.44
C ARG A 275 38.18 7.84 -18.52
N LEU A 276 39.33 7.54 -19.10
CA LEU A 276 39.93 8.31 -20.17
C LEU A 276 39.76 7.60 -21.51
N ASP A 277 39.30 8.31 -22.54
CA ASP A 277 39.02 7.74 -23.85
C ASP A 277 40.29 7.36 -24.62
N ASP A 278 41.41 8.05 -24.33
CA ASP A 278 42.69 7.91 -25.02
C ASP A 278 43.58 6.81 -24.47
N ARG A 279 43.27 6.32 -23.24
CA ARG A 279 44.12 5.32 -22.59
C ARG A 279 43.39 4.50 -21.56
N THR A 280 43.80 3.26 -21.38
CA THR A 280 43.40 2.39 -20.30
C THR A 280 44.55 2.24 -19.31
N THR A 281 44.28 2.51 -18.02
CA THR A 281 45.28 2.37 -16.97
C THR A 281 44.97 1.14 -16.14
N ILE A 282 46.00 0.28 -15.94
CA ILE A 282 45.87 -0.94 -15.15
C ILE A 282 46.66 -0.78 -13.86
N GLN A 283 45.99 -0.95 -12.74
CA GLN A 283 46.59 -0.97 -11.41
C GLN A 283 46.91 -2.41 -11.03
N LEU A 284 48.15 -2.70 -10.76
CA LEU A 284 48.58 -4.02 -10.28
C LEU A 284 48.08 -4.25 -8.83
N SER A 285 47.85 -5.50 -8.46
CA SER A 285 47.64 -5.87 -7.07
C SER A 285 48.90 -5.61 -6.24
N GLN A 286 48.77 -5.54 -4.93
CA GLN A 286 49.94 -5.34 -4.05
C GLN A 286 50.95 -6.46 -4.26
N GLY A 287 50.54 -7.73 -4.34
CA GLY A 287 51.41 -8.84 -4.58
C GLY A 287 52.15 -8.81 -5.94
N ALA A 288 51.47 -8.32 -7.00
CA ALA A 288 52.10 -8.12 -8.31
C ALA A 288 53.13 -7.00 -8.29
N LEU A 289 52.83 -5.90 -7.54
CA LEU A 289 53.77 -4.80 -7.34
C LEU A 289 55.04 -5.23 -6.64
N ASP A 290 54.92 -6.01 -5.56
CA ASP A 290 56.05 -6.50 -4.79
C ASP A 290 56.94 -7.42 -5.64
N ARG A 291 56.36 -8.37 -6.35
CA ARG A 291 57.10 -9.23 -7.33
C ARG A 291 57.81 -8.41 -8.42
N ARG A 292 57.11 -7.41 -8.97
CA ARG A 292 57.72 -6.50 -9.99
C ARG A 292 58.92 -5.73 -9.42
N ASN A 293 58.79 -5.19 -8.22
CA ASN A 293 59.83 -4.42 -7.55
C ASN A 293 61.05 -5.30 -7.27
N GLU A 294 60.84 -6.54 -6.78
CA GLU A 294 61.91 -7.50 -6.58
C GLU A 294 62.70 -7.82 -7.87
N VAL A 295 61.96 -8.07 -8.96
CA VAL A 295 62.58 -8.32 -10.28
C VAL A 295 63.38 -7.10 -10.74
N LEU A 296 62.84 -5.87 -10.57
CA LEU A 296 63.52 -4.64 -10.96
C LEU A 296 64.78 -4.42 -10.12
N GLU A 297 64.77 -4.73 -8.82
CA GLU A 297 65.94 -4.66 -7.94
C GLU A 297 67.01 -5.68 -8.38
N LEU A 298 66.61 -6.93 -8.62
CA LEU A 298 67.54 -7.96 -9.10
C LEU A 298 68.16 -7.53 -10.45
N ARG A 299 67.35 -7.00 -11.38
CA ARG A 299 67.84 -6.50 -12.67
C ARG A 299 68.82 -5.32 -12.50
N SER A 300 68.48 -4.37 -11.63
CA SER A 300 69.34 -3.20 -11.34
C SER A 300 70.69 -3.63 -10.71
N LYS A 301 70.67 -4.61 -9.78
CA LYS A 301 71.88 -5.20 -9.19
C LYS A 301 72.75 -5.93 -10.25
N ALA A 302 72.07 -6.66 -11.15
CA ALA A 302 72.76 -7.36 -12.26
C ALA A 302 73.42 -6.37 -13.23
N LEU A 303 72.71 -5.29 -13.64
CA LEU A 303 73.24 -4.23 -14.52
C LEU A 303 74.42 -3.48 -13.87
N LYS A 304 74.31 -3.16 -12.59
CA LYS A 304 75.44 -2.56 -11.85
C LYS A 304 76.67 -3.47 -11.81
N LYS A 305 76.43 -4.77 -11.62
CA LYS A 305 77.52 -5.77 -11.62
C LYS A 305 78.14 -5.96 -13.01
N ALA A 306 77.37 -5.83 -14.08
CA ALA A 306 77.83 -5.90 -15.46
C ALA A 306 78.54 -4.62 -15.98
N GLY A 307 78.70 -3.58 -15.16
CA GLY A 307 79.43 -2.36 -15.49
C GLY A 307 78.71 -1.42 -16.46
N VAL A 308 77.43 -1.68 -16.77
CA VAL A 308 76.60 -0.82 -17.58
C VAL A 308 76.03 0.31 -16.69
N ARG A 309 76.60 1.53 -16.78
CA ARG A 309 75.98 2.73 -16.15
C ARG A 309 74.77 3.15 -16.99
N SER A 310 73.64 3.22 -16.36
CA SER A 310 72.43 3.83 -16.92
C SER A 310 72.55 5.34 -16.96
#